data_40c432979588bda04991ce804aafc32e
#
_entry.id   40c432979588bda04991ce804aafc32e
#
_cell.length_a   1.000
_cell.length_b   1.000
_cell.length_c   1.000
_cell.angle_alpha   90.00
_cell.angle_beta   90.00
_cell.angle_gamma   90.00
#
_symmetry.space_group_name_H-M   'P 1'
#
loop_
_entity.id
_entity.type
_entity.pdbx_description
1 polymer ?
#
loop_
_entity_poly.entity_id
_entity_poly.type
_entity_poly.pdbx_seq_one_letter_code
_entity_poly.pdbx_strand_id
1 'polypeptide(L)' 'MHDEDLKLIRQIVASGGRKYTAGNIDRSKYDRLVDVGWLTPFKTNISDVEYQATDKGRAAAVANGP' A
#
# COMPACT_ATOMS: atom_id res chain seq x y z
N MET A 1 7.76 13.67 -1.64
CA MET A 1 7.46 12.24 -1.41
C MET A 1 8.36 11.73 -0.30
N HIS A 2 7.82 10.98 0.62
CA HIS A 2 8.57 10.50 1.77
C HIS A 2 9.22 9.15 1.49
N ASP A 3 10.44 8.96 1.97
CA ASP A 3 11.16 7.69 1.84
C ASP A 3 10.36 6.54 2.46
N GLU A 4 9.63 6.81 3.55
CA GLU A 4 8.79 5.82 4.20
C GLU A 4 7.72 5.27 3.27
N ASP A 5 7.13 6.14 2.44
CA ASP A 5 6.11 5.73 1.48
C ASP A 5 6.71 4.80 0.43
N LEU A 6 7.91 5.11 -0.06
CA LEU A 6 8.60 4.25 -1.02
C LEU A 6 8.96 2.89 -0.42
N LYS A 7 9.44 2.89 0.82
CA LYS A 7 9.74 1.64 1.52
C LYS A 7 8.49 0.78 1.68
N LEU A 8 7.38 1.41 2.05
CA LEU A 8 6.13 0.70 2.27
C LEU A 8 5.60 0.09 0.99
N ILE A 9 5.57 0.85 -0.11
CA ILE A 9 5.07 0.30 -1.38
C ILE A 9 5.97 -0.83 -1.88
N ARG A 10 7.28 -0.74 -1.68
CA ARG A 10 8.20 -1.82 -2.05
C ARG A 10 7.93 -3.08 -1.24
N GLN A 11 7.67 -2.95 0.05
CA GLN A 11 7.33 -4.09 0.91
C GLN A 11 6.05 -4.76 0.44
N ILE A 12 5.03 -3.97 0.12
CA ILE A 12 3.75 -4.49 -0.33
C ILE A 12 3.90 -5.22 -1.65
N VAL A 13 4.61 -4.63 -2.59
CA VAL A 13 4.84 -5.25 -3.91
C VAL A 13 5.66 -6.53 -3.76
N ALA A 14 6.68 -6.53 -2.89
CA ALA A 14 7.51 -7.70 -2.63
C ALA A 14 6.70 -8.84 -1.99
N SER A 15 5.61 -8.51 -1.30
CA SER A 15 4.72 -9.50 -0.67
C SER A 15 3.59 -9.96 -1.59
N GLY A 16 3.70 -9.70 -2.89
CA GLY A 16 2.71 -10.11 -3.86
C GLY A 16 1.73 -9.03 -4.27
N GLY A 17 1.95 -7.80 -3.83
CA GLY A 17 1.12 -6.66 -4.20
C GLY A 17 -0.12 -6.49 -3.36
N ARG A 18 -0.18 -7.14 -2.20
CA ARG A 18 -1.32 -7.06 -1.29
C ARG A 18 -0.86 -6.87 0.14
N LYS A 19 -1.64 -6.12 0.90
CA LYS A 19 -1.41 -5.96 2.33
C LYS A 19 -2.74 -6.05 3.07
N TYR A 20 -2.94 -7.12 3.82
CA TYR A 20 -4.12 -7.31 4.64
C TYR A 20 -3.91 -6.62 5.99
N THR A 21 -4.90 -5.83 6.42
CA THR A 21 -4.88 -5.19 7.73
C THR A 21 -6.15 -5.54 8.47
N ALA A 22 -6.01 -6.01 9.69
CA ALA A 22 -7.14 -6.45 10.52
C ALA A 22 -7.30 -5.54 11.73
N GLY A 23 -8.54 -5.33 12.14
CA GLY A 23 -8.86 -4.59 13.35
C GLY A 23 -8.71 -3.09 13.24
N ASN A 24 -8.90 -2.41 14.37
CA ASN A 24 -8.81 -0.94 14.45
C ASN A 24 -7.36 -0.51 14.64
N ILE A 25 -6.61 -0.49 13.57
CA ILE A 25 -5.22 -0.04 13.59
C ILE A 25 -5.12 1.30 12.88
N ASP A 26 -4.01 2.02 13.13
CA ASP A 26 -3.73 3.26 12.41
C ASP A 26 -3.34 2.90 10.98
N ARG A 27 -4.13 3.38 10.02
CA ARG A 27 -3.91 3.13 8.59
C ARG A 27 -3.43 4.37 7.85
N SER A 28 -2.96 5.39 8.57
CA SER A 28 -2.55 6.66 7.94
C SER A 28 -1.51 6.46 6.86
N LYS A 29 -0.53 5.58 7.10
CA LYS A 29 0.54 5.33 6.13
C LYS A 29 0.02 4.66 4.86
N TYR A 30 -1.00 3.81 4.98
CA TYR A 30 -1.63 3.20 3.81
C TYR A 30 -2.52 4.20 3.08
N ASP A 31 -3.23 5.03 3.83
CA ASP A 31 -4.10 6.06 3.25
C ASP A 31 -3.31 7.03 2.40
N ARG A 32 -2.09 7.38 2.81
CA ARG A 32 -1.22 8.23 1.98
C ARG A 32 -0.93 7.58 0.64
N LEU A 33 -0.70 6.27 0.62
CA LEU A 33 -0.43 5.55 -0.64
C LEU A 33 -1.68 5.45 -1.50
N VAL A 34 -2.85 5.36 -0.88
CA VAL A 34 -4.12 5.42 -1.61
C VAL A 34 -4.28 6.79 -2.26
N ASP A 35 -4.00 7.86 -1.54
CA ASP A 35 -4.15 9.23 -2.04
C ASP A 35 -3.25 9.51 -3.24
N VAL A 36 -2.04 8.95 -3.26
CA VAL A 36 -1.14 9.13 -4.41
C VAL A 36 -1.41 8.13 -5.53
N GLY A 37 -2.38 7.25 -5.36
CA GLY A 37 -2.78 6.30 -6.39
C GLY A 37 -1.96 5.02 -6.46
N TRP A 38 -1.21 4.70 -5.41
CA TRP A 38 -0.36 3.51 -5.38
C TRP A 38 -1.06 2.28 -4.83
N LEU A 39 -2.11 2.48 -4.02
CA LEU A 39 -2.89 1.40 -3.42
C LEU A 39 -4.37 1.62 -3.65
N THR A 40 -5.10 0.51 -3.71
CA THR A 40 -6.57 0.52 -3.72
C THR A 40 -7.05 -0.22 -2.48
N PRO A 41 -7.93 0.40 -1.65
CA PRO A 41 -8.45 -0.28 -0.47
C PRO A 41 -9.65 -1.14 -0.82
N PHE A 42 -9.72 -2.33 -0.23
CA PHE A 42 -10.88 -3.22 -0.33
C PHE A 42 -11.29 -3.62 1.07
N LYS A 43 -12.49 -3.24 1.47
CA LYS A 43 -13.03 -3.68 2.76
C LYS A 43 -13.43 -5.14 2.66
N THR A 44 -12.79 -5.97 3.47
CA THR A 44 -13.09 -7.40 3.51
C THR A 44 -14.02 -7.75 4.67
N ASN A 45 -14.12 -6.84 5.65
CA ASN A 45 -14.93 -7.01 6.83
C ASN A 45 -15.19 -5.64 7.44
N ILE A 46 -15.96 -5.56 8.53
CA ILE A 46 -16.30 -4.29 9.19
C ILE A 46 -15.04 -3.53 9.60
N SER A 47 -14.04 -4.24 10.13
CA SER A 47 -12.81 -3.61 10.62
C SER A 47 -11.57 -4.02 9.86
N ASP A 48 -11.71 -4.80 8.78
CA ASP A 48 -10.56 -5.30 8.04
C ASP A 48 -10.51 -4.67 6.65
N VAL A 49 -9.30 -4.30 6.23
CA VAL A 49 -9.07 -3.72 4.91
C VAL A 49 -7.89 -4.40 4.25
N GLU A 50 -8.05 -4.83 3.01
CA GLU A 50 -6.96 -5.31 2.18
C GLU A 50 -6.58 -4.22 1.20
N TYR A 51 -5.29 -3.87 1.14
CA TYR A 51 -4.78 -2.92 0.18
C TYR A 51 -4.08 -3.68 -0.94
N GLN A 52 -4.39 -3.29 -2.18
CA GLN A 52 -3.76 -3.89 -3.36
C GLN A 52 -2.98 -2.83 -4.11
N ALA A 53 -1.77 -3.18 -4.53
CA ALA A 53 -0.93 -2.28 -5.31
C ALA A 53 -1.53 -2.07 -6.69
N THR A 54 -1.61 -0.82 -7.10
CA THR A 54 -2.02 -0.44 -8.46
C THR A 54 -0.84 -0.57 -9.41
N ASP A 55 -1.08 -0.45 -10.71
CA ASP A 55 0.00 -0.39 -11.70
C ASP A 55 0.94 0.76 -11.39
N LYS A 56 0.40 1.90 -10.98
CA LYS A 56 1.19 3.06 -10.59
C LYS A 56 2.06 2.74 -9.36
N GLY A 57 1.50 2.03 -8.38
CA GLY A 57 2.24 1.62 -7.19
C GLY A 57 3.35 0.66 -7.52
N ARG A 58 3.09 -0.32 -8.38
CA ARG A 58 4.12 -1.27 -8.82
C ARG A 58 5.24 -0.57 -9.58
N ALA A 59 4.88 0.37 -10.45
CA ALA A 59 5.86 1.16 -11.18
C ALA A 59 6.72 2.00 -10.23
N ALA A 60 6.11 2.61 -9.22
CA ALA A 60 6.85 3.40 -8.23
C ALA A 60 7.84 2.54 -7.45
N ALA A 61 7.44 1.32 -7.08
CA ALA A 61 8.31 0.40 -6.35
C ALA A 61 9.53 -0.01 -7.17
N VAL A 62 9.35 -0.19 -8.48
CA VAL A 62 10.43 -0.58 -9.39
C VAL A 62 11.29 0.63 -9.78
N ALA A 63 10.66 1.74 -10.09
CA ALA A 63 11.35 2.93 -10.59
C ALA A 63 12.34 3.50 -9.57
N ASN A 64 12.09 3.29 -8.28
CA ASN A 64 12.96 3.75 -7.19
C ASN A 64 13.82 2.62 -6.62
N GLY A 65 13.91 1.52 -7.32
CA GLY A 65 14.77 0.42 -6.94
C GLY A 65 16.23 0.79 -7.07
N PRO A 66 17.09 0.01 -6.45
CA PRO A 66 18.53 0.25 -6.53
C PRO A 66 19.05 0.05 -7.94
#